data_4c782f4b4ba3801e8fc23567339b9f1a
#
_entry.id   4c782f4b4ba3801e8fc23567339b9f1a
#
_cell.length_a   1.000
_cell.length_b   1.000
_cell.length_c   1.000
_cell.angle_alpha   90.00
_cell.angle_beta   90.00
_cell.angle_gamma   90.00
#
_symmetry.space_group_name_H-M   'P 1'
#
loop_
_entity.id
_entity.type
_entity.pdbx_description
1 polymer ?
#
loop_
_entity_poly.entity_id
_entity_poly.type
_entity_poly.pdbx_seq_one_letter_code
_entity_poly.pdbx_strand_id
1 'polypeptide(L)'
;MRRLVAIGLLLICCATLHAQQVTQHSFTVKGDSLTITYGLDRQADICVRVAIDGGHFTPPLKGLEGAVGKGVKPGDSLTITAFRLPEIQGIDSASLSFLVEIDDGALLLYVDNLPFRMMPVEGGSFTMGCTRPRGEKNTYSDEIPTHKVTLNSYYIGQYEVTQALWTAVMGENPSKWIGNDSLPVEQVSWNDVQIFIARLSQITGYRFRLPTEAEWEFAARGGNRSRGMTYPGVNSQVWETCWYVLNSGGRSHPVGRLKPNELGLYDMGGNLLEWCSDWMESYSANAQTSPQGPRTGENRILRGGCFNSPSWGCSVFERSWYLPDYGYSFFGFRLAMDSAERDEE
;
A
#
# COMPACT_ATOMS: atom_id res chain seq x y z
N MET A 1 11.66 -23.10 42.70
CA MET A 1 11.76 -22.84 41.26
C MET A 1 11.20 -21.44 41.00
N ARG A 2 12.06 -20.47 40.78
CA ARG A 2 11.63 -19.08 40.41
C ARG A 2 11.19 -19.13 38.95
N ARG A 3 9.90 -18.91 38.68
CA ARG A 3 9.36 -18.77 37.35
C ARG A 3 9.89 -17.45 36.78
N LEU A 4 10.75 -17.48 35.79
CA LEU A 4 11.18 -16.31 35.05
C LEU A 4 9.97 -15.71 34.35
N VAL A 5 9.74 -14.42 34.58
CA VAL A 5 8.85 -13.58 33.80
C VAL A 5 9.73 -12.99 32.71
N ALA A 6 9.58 -13.45 31.48
CA ALA A 6 10.22 -12.80 30.35
C ALA A 6 9.39 -11.59 29.94
N ILE A 7 10.00 -10.40 29.96
CA ILE A 7 9.42 -9.15 29.43
C ILE A 7 10.12 -8.92 28.09
N GLY A 8 9.41 -9.19 27.00
CA GLY A 8 9.90 -8.92 25.66
C GLY A 8 9.57 -7.50 25.22
N LEU A 9 10.51 -6.85 24.55
CA LEU A 9 10.31 -5.55 23.90
C LEU A 9 9.87 -5.77 22.45
N LEU A 10 8.75 -5.17 22.06
CA LEU A 10 8.23 -5.26 20.70
C LEU A 10 8.87 -4.19 19.82
N LEU A 11 9.24 -4.56 18.61
CA LEU A 11 9.73 -3.63 17.58
C LEU A 11 8.59 -2.71 17.09
N ILE A 12 8.76 -1.41 17.27
CA ILE A 12 7.83 -0.40 16.79
C ILE A 12 8.12 -0.16 15.30
N CYS A 13 7.20 -0.55 14.45
CA CYS A 13 7.16 0.00 13.09
C CYS A 13 6.53 1.40 13.18
N CYS A 14 7.35 2.45 13.29
CA CYS A 14 6.91 3.84 13.24
C CYS A 14 6.45 4.19 11.83
N ALA A 15 5.17 4.08 11.56
CA ALA A 15 4.51 4.76 10.45
C ALA A 15 3.97 6.10 10.94
N THR A 16 4.52 7.10 10.38
CA THR A 16 4.40 8.57 10.39
C THR A 16 3.08 9.23 10.84
N LEU A 17 3.28 10.41 11.39
CA LEU A 17 2.35 11.51 11.73
C LEU A 17 0.99 11.51 11.01
N HIS A 18 -0.09 11.30 11.77
CA HIS A 18 -1.53 11.37 11.46
C HIS A 18 -2.26 10.06 11.12
N ALA A 19 -1.59 8.92 11.06
CA ALA A 19 -2.29 7.64 11.10
C ALA A 19 -2.70 7.30 12.56
N GLN A 20 -3.76 6.53 12.72
CA GLN A 20 -4.09 5.90 14.00
C GLN A 20 -2.83 5.20 14.55
N GLN A 21 -2.49 5.44 15.81
CA GLN A 21 -1.28 4.88 16.39
C GLN A 21 -1.61 3.90 17.51
N VAL A 22 -1.00 2.74 17.39
CA VAL A 22 -0.84 1.81 18.50
C VAL A 22 0.49 2.16 19.16
N THR A 23 0.48 2.69 20.39
CA THR A 23 1.63 3.44 20.93
C THR A 23 2.45 2.76 22.00
N GLN A 24 2.01 1.71 22.64
CA GLN A 24 2.81 0.99 23.64
C GLN A 24 2.48 -0.49 23.64
N HIS A 25 3.53 -1.34 23.65
CA HIS A 25 3.29 -2.76 23.75
C HIS A 25 4.23 -3.39 24.78
N SER A 26 3.66 -4.16 25.65
CA SER A 26 4.36 -5.17 26.40
C SER A 26 3.56 -6.45 26.36
N PHE A 27 4.22 -7.59 26.46
CA PHE A 27 3.52 -8.85 26.59
C PHE A 27 4.09 -9.68 27.72
N THR A 28 3.28 -10.58 28.24
CA THR A 28 3.68 -11.55 29.27
C THR A 28 3.06 -12.90 28.92
N VAL A 29 3.89 -13.94 28.90
CA VAL A 29 3.45 -15.33 28.77
C VAL A 29 3.66 -16.02 30.13
N LYS A 30 2.59 -16.59 30.71
CA LYS A 30 2.63 -17.36 31.95
C LYS A 30 1.94 -18.70 31.76
N GLY A 31 2.71 -19.76 31.55
CA GLY A 31 2.16 -21.06 31.15
C GLY A 31 1.43 -20.91 29.82
N ASP A 32 0.14 -21.31 29.76
CA ASP A 32 -0.69 -21.24 28.57
C ASP A 32 -1.39 -19.88 28.39
N SER A 33 -1.10 -18.89 29.24
CA SER A 33 -1.79 -17.58 29.19
C SER A 33 -0.89 -16.51 28.62
N LEU A 34 -1.39 -15.79 27.60
CA LEU A 34 -0.80 -14.58 27.01
C LEU A 34 -1.56 -13.35 27.52
N THR A 35 -0.82 -12.30 27.85
CA THR A 35 -1.37 -10.96 28.10
C THR A 35 -0.54 -9.95 27.33
N ILE A 36 -1.19 -9.12 26.52
CA ILE A 36 -0.58 -8.01 25.80
C ILE A 36 -1.21 -6.71 26.28
N THR A 37 -0.40 -5.68 26.52
CA THR A 37 -0.85 -4.33 26.90
C THR A 37 -0.35 -3.32 25.87
N TYR A 38 -1.22 -2.42 25.41
CA TYR A 38 -0.91 -1.42 24.39
C TYR A 38 -1.74 -0.15 24.57
N GLY A 39 -1.36 0.94 23.88
CA GLY A 39 -2.14 2.17 23.80
C GLY A 39 -2.74 2.37 22.41
N LEU A 40 -3.88 3.03 22.33
CA LEU A 40 -4.59 3.37 21.09
C LEU A 40 -5.12 4.80 21.18
N ASP A 41 -4.80 5.65 20.21
CA ASP A 41 -5.15 7.07 20.20
C ASP A 41 -6.60 7.38 19.77
N ARG A 42 -7.18 6.52 18.95
CA ARG A 42 -8.57 6.62 18.48
C ARG A 42 -9.17 5.26 18.21
N GLN A 43 -10.50 5.19 18.11
CA GLN A 43 -11.22 3.94 17.85
C GLN A 43 -10.75 3.29 16.55
N ALA A 44 -10.42 1.99 16.59
CA ALA A 44 -9.95 1.21 15.46
C ALA A 44 -10.33 -0.27 15.60
N ASP A 45 -10.28 -0.98 14.50
CA ASP A 45 -10.24 -2.44 14.50
C ASP A 45 -8.79 -2.88 14.78
N ILE A 46 -8.61 -3.84 15.66
CA ILE A 46 -7.28 -4.25 16.15
C ILE A 46 -7.07 -5.74 15.90
N CYS A 47 -5.92 -6.08 15.33
CA CYS A 47 -5.45 -7.45 15.25
C CYS A 47 -4.08 -7.64 15.90
N VAL A 48 -3.71 -8.89 16.15
CA VAL A 48 -2.41 -9.27 16.70
C VAL A 48 -1.81 -10.36 15.83
N ARG A 49 -0.53 -10.24 15.56
CA ARG A 49 0.29 -11.26 14.87
C ARG A 49 1.43 -11.69 15.78
N VAL A 50 1.94 -12.88 15.56
CA VAL A 50 3.12 -13.41 16.28
C VAL A 50 4.22 -13.79 15.30
N ALA A 51 5.46 -13.56 15.70
CA ALA A 51 6.65 -14.11 15.04
C ALA A 51 7.46 -14.92 16.05
N ILE A 52 8.11 -15.99 15.59
CA ILE A 52 8.92 -16.90 16.38
C ILE A 52 10.37 -16.77 15.91
N ASP A 53 11.30 -16.63 16.85
CA ASP A 53 12.75 -16.51 16.60
C ASP A 53 13.12 -15.41 15.57
N GLY A 54 12.37 -14.30 15.58
CA GLY A 54 12.57 -13.20 14.65
C GLY A 54 12.15 -13.51 13.21
N GLY A 55 11.38 -14.58 12.99
CA GLY A 55 10.80 -14.93 11.69
C GLY A 55 9.67 -14.00 11.25
N HIS A 56 8.93 -14.41 10.22
CA HIS A 56 7.80 -13.65 9.70
C HIS A 56 6.63 -13.64 10.68
N PHE A 57 5.91 -12.52 10.72
CA PHE A 57 4.65 -12.46 11.47
C PHE A 57 3.57 -13.31 10.80
N THR A 58 2.84 -14.09 11.61
CA THR A 58 1.71 -14.89 11.16
C THR A 58 0.58 -14.03 10.59
N PRO A 59 -0.41 -14.62 9.91
CA PRO A 59 -1.74 -14.02 9.80
C PRO A 59 -2.28 -13.60 11.18
N PRO A 60 -3.29 -12.71 11.25
CA PRO A 60 -3.90 -12.32 12.52
C PRO A 60 -4.28 -13.53 13.38
N LEU A 61 -3.86 -13.51 14.65
CA LEU A 61 -4.20 -14.56 15.63
C LEU A 61 -5.72 -14.59 15.87
N LYS A 62 -6.24 -15.79 16.09
CA LYS A 62 -7.64 -16.02 16.50
C LYS A 62 -7.71 -16.38 18.00
N GLY A 63 -8.89 -16.36 18.58
CA GLY A 63 -9.09 -16.75 19.98
C GLY A 63 -8.53 -15.73 21.00
N LEU A 64 -8.40 -14.47 20.62
CA LEU A 64 -8.03 -13.38 21.49
C LEU A 64 -9.26 -12.74 22.13
N GLU A 65 -9.13 -12.26 23.36
CA GLU A 65 -10.16 -11.59 24.14
C GLU A 65 -9.69 -10.22 24.65
N GLY A 66 -10.64 -9.34 25.01
CA GLY A 66 -10.36 -8.00 25.54
C GLY A 66 -10.34 -6.93 24.44
N ALA A 67 -9.37 -6.03 24.48
CA ALA A 67 -9.30 -4.89 23.56
C ALA A 67 -8.71 -5.31 22.20
N VAL A 68 -9.42 -6.14 21.46
CA VAL A 68 -9.04 -6.69 20.15
C VAL A 68 -10.30 -6.88 19.29
N GLY A 69 -10.14 -6.97 17.98
CA GLY A 69 -11.24 -7.09 17.03
C GLY A 69 -11.81 -5.72 16.63
N LYS A 70 -13.10 -5.67 16.33
CA LYS A 70 -13.73 -4.48 15.76
C LYS A 70 -14.08 -3.42 16.79
N GLY A 71 -13.85 -2.17 16.41
CA GLY A 71 -14.34 -1.00 17.13
C GLY A 71 -13.72 -0.78 18.50
N VAL A 72 -12.49 -1.20 18.71
CA VAL A 72 -11.77 -0.96 19.98
C VAL A 72 -11.67 0.53 20.25
N LYS A 73 -12.12 0.94 21.45
CA LYS A 73 -12.09 2.35 21.88
C LYS A 73 -10.66 2.76 22.30
N PRO A 74 -10.32 4.04 22.16
CA PRO A 74 -9.02 4.55 22.59
C PRO A 74 -8.75 4.37 24.07
N GLY A 75 -7.48 4.24 24.44
CA GLY A 75 -7.02 4.11 25.82
C GLY A 75 -5.50 3.90 25.90
N ASP A 76 -4.90 4.33 27.00
CA ASP A 76 -3.45 4.31 27.20
C ASP A 76 -2.92 2.95 27.70
N SER A 77 -3.80 2.08 28.17
CA SER A 77 -3.44 0.76 28.72
C SER A 77 -4.54 -0.25 28.42
N LEU A 78 -4.69 -0.58 27.15
CA LEU A 78 -5.63 -1.58 26.69
C LEU A 78 -4.99 -2.98 26.81
N THR A 79 -5.80 -3.96 27.16
CA THR A 79 -5.32 -5.33 27.40
C THR A 79 -5.99 -6.33 26.48
N ILE A 80 -5.16 -7.18 25.90
CA ILE A 80 -5.57 -8.38 25.14
C ILE A 80 -5.12 -9.59 25.91
N THR A 81 -5.97 -10.60 26.01
CA THR A 81 -5.65 -11.88 26.66
C THR A 81 -5.96 -13.04 25.74
N ALA A 82 -5.24 -14.12 25.94
CA ALA A 82 -5.52 -15.38 25.29
C ALA A 82 -5.11 -16.56 26.19
N PHE A 83 -5.75 -17.70 25.98
CA PHE A 83 -5.45 -18.94 26.66
C PHE A 83 -5.30 -20.07 25.64
N ARG A 84 -4.17 -20.80 25.72
CA ARG A 84 -3.86 -21.95 24.85
C ARG A 84 -3.90 -21.64 23.36
N LEU A 85 -3.18 -20.58 22.95
CA LEU A 85 -3.00 -20.28 21.52
C LEU A 85 -2.17 -21.41 20.87
N PRO A 86 -2.70 -22.12 19.87
CA PRO A 86 -1.96 -23.19 19.18
C PRO A 86 -0.64 -22.69 18.57
N GLU A 87 -0.61 -21.46 18.09
CA GLU A 87 0.52 -20.83 17.38
C GLU A 87 1.76 -20.65 18.28
N ILE A 88 1.58 -20.60 19.60
CA ILE A 88 2.68 -20.37 20.54
C ILE A 88 2.82 -21.48 21.59
N GLN A 89 2.04 -22.55 21.48
CA GLN A 89 2.07 -23.64 22.47
C GLN A 89 3.42 -24.36 22.46
N GLY A 90 4.06 -24.43 23.62
CA GLY A 90 5.37 -25.09 23.79
C GLY A 90 6.56 -24.29 23.32
N ILE A 91 6.39 -23.04 22.89
CA ILE A 91 7.47 -22.16 22.46
C ILE A 91 7.97 -21.35 23.65
N ASP A 92 9.30 -21.19 23.75
CA ASP A 92 9.89 -20.32 24.77
C ASP A 92 9.44 -18.88 24.54
N SER A 93 8.97 -18.22 25.59
CA SER A 93 8.53 -16.82 25.53
C SER A 93 9.62 -15.86 25.08
N ALA A 94 10.91 -16.20 25.25
CA ALA A 94 12.02 -15.41 24.75
C ALA A 94 12.15 -15.40 23.22
N SER A 95 11.60 -16.43 22.55
CA SER A 95 11.55 -16.55 21.08
C SER A 95 10.36 -15.87 20.44
N LEU A 96 9.42 -15.30 21.23
CA LEU A 96 8.18 -14.73 20.72
C LEU A 96 8.28 -13.23 20.54
N SER A 97 7.75 -12.76 19.44
CA SER A 97 7.48 -11.33 19.19
C SER A 97 6.02 -11.15 18.77
N PHE A 98 5.35 -10.13 19.31
CA PHE A 98 3.97 -9.83 18.97
C PHE A 98 3.87 -8.45 18.30
N LEU A 99 3.04 -8.36 17.26
CA LEU A 99 2.67 -7.12 16.59
C LEU A 99 1.18 -6.86 16.83
N VAL A 100 0.88 -5.79 17.55
CA VAL A 100 -0.49 -5.26 17.65
C VAL A 100 -0.63 -4.16 16.61
N GLU A 101 -1.56 -4.30 15.70
CA GLU A 101 -1.76 -3.34 14.62
C GLU A 101 -3.25 -3.07 14.35
N ILE A 102 -3.51 -2.01 13.59
CA ILE A 102 -4.85 -1.74 13.10
C ILE A 102 -5.18 -2.79 12.04
N ASP A 103 -6.33 -3.44 12.21
CA ASP A 103 -6.87 -4.37 11.23
C ASP A 103 -7.55 -3.58 10.10
N ASP A 104 -6.77 -3.15 9.15
CA ASP A 104 -7.22 -2.46 7.93
C ASP A 104 -7.52 -3.46 6.78
N GLY A 105 -7.45 -4.75 7.07
CA GLY A 105 -7.64 -5.82 6.10
C GLY A 105 -6.44 -6.05 5.17
N ALA A 106 -5.33 -5.34 5.39
CA ALA A 106 -4.14 -5.49 4.56
C ALA A 106 -3.50 -6.87 4.69
N LEU A 107 -2.97 -7.37 3.58
CA LEU A 107 -2.08 -8.51 3.57
C LEU A 107 -0.67 -8.06 3.90
N LEU A 108 -0.07 -8.61 4.94
CA LEU A 108 1.35 -8.46 5.23
C LEU A 108 2.09 -9.64 4.60
N LEU A 109 2.88 -9.35 3.59
CA LEU A 109 3.63 -10.32 2.80
C LEU A 109 5.14 -10.09 2.99
N TYR A 110 5.95 -11.09 2.64
CA TYR A 110 7.39 -11.05 2.86
C TYR A 110 8.16 -11.56 1.64
N VAL A 111 9.32 -10.94 1.39
CA VAL A 111 10.41 -11.52 0.61
C VAL A 111 11.60 -11.62 1.58
N ASP A 112 12.05 -12.82 1.87
CA ASP A 112 12.93 -13.09 3.01
C ASP A 112 12.36 -12.47 4.30
N ASN A 113 13.08 -11.56 4.95
CA ASN A 113 12.63 -10.86 6.16
C ASN A 113 12.11 -9.43 5.87
N LEU A 114 11.91 -9.07 4.60
CA LEU A 114 11.45 -7.75 4.20
C LEU A 114 9.93 -7.74 4.05
N PRO A 115 9.19 -7.04 4.92
CA PRO A 115 7.74 -6.96 4.84
C PRO A 115 7.29 -5.94 3.79
N PHE A 116 6.18 -6.24 3.12
CA PHE A 116 5.42 -5.28 2.32
C PHE A 116 3.91 -5.52 2.45
N ARG A 117 3.12 -4.49 2.23
CA ARG A 117 1.68 -4.54 2.49
C ARG A 117 0.89 -4.36 1.20
N MET A 118 -0.17 -5.17 1.05
CA MET A 118 -1.17 -5.04 0.00
C MET A 118 -2.49 -4.64 0.65
N MET A 119 -3.01 -3.46 0.30
CA MET A 119 -4.24 -2.90 0.84
C MET A 119 -5.46 -3.40 0.08
N PRO A 120 -6.54 -3.82 0.77
CA PRO A 120 -7.77 -4.22 0.10
C PRO A 120 -8.49 -3.01 -0.48
N VAL A 121 -8.92 -3.13 -1.73
CA VAL A 121 -9.81 -2.17 -2.38
C VAL A 121 -11.12 -2.89 -2.71
N GLU A 122 -12.16 -2.56 -1.98
CA GLU A 122 -13.50 -3.09 -2.24
C GLU A 122 -13.99 -2.60 -3.61
N GLY A 123 -14.47 -3.53 -4.43
CA GLY A 123 -15.01 -3.22 -5.76
C GLY A 123 -16.17 -2.24 -5.70
N GLY A 124 -16.34 -1.45 -6.74
CA GLY A 124 -17.35 -0.42 -6.79
C GLY A 124 -17.44 0.26 -8.15
N SER A 125 -18.27 1.29 -8.24
CA SER A 125 -18.43 2.09 -9.46
C SER A 125 -18.04 3.54 -9.23
N PHE A 126 -17.35 4.12 -10.18
CA PHE A 126 -16.95 5.53 -10.15
C PHE A 126 -17.01 6.18 -11.54
N THR A 127 -16.85 7.49 -11.58
CA THR A 127 -16.66 8.25 -12.81
C THR A 127 -15.16 8.43 -13.05
N MET A 128 -14.63 7.76 -14.06
CA MET A 128 -13.23 7.83 -14.47
C MET A 128 -13.00 9.05 -15.39
N GLY A 129 -11.83 9.68 -15.28
CA GLY A 129 -11.43 10.84 -16.08
C GLY A 129 -11.60 12.17 -15.34
N CYS A 130 -11.34 13.28 -16.03
CA CYS A 130 -11.35 14.61 -15.45
C CYS A 130 -12.75 15.07 -15.09
N THR A 131 -13.04 15.18 -13.79
CA THR A 131 -14.31 15.62 -13.23
C THR A 131 -14.36 17.12 -12.93
N ARG A 132 -13.32 17.89 -13.31
CA ARG A 132 -13.34 19.36 -13.21
C ARG A 132 -14.36 19.97 -14.16
N PRO A 133 -14.90 21.19 -13.84
CA PRO A 133 -15.76 21.91 -14.76
C PRO A 133 -15.08 22.15 -16.12
N ARG A 134 -15.86 22.04 -17.20
CA ARG A 134 -15.36 22.30 -18.55
C ARG A 134 -14.79 23.73 -18.65
N GLY A 135 -13.58 23.85 -19.22
CA GLY A 135 -12.91 25.13 -19.43
C GLY A 135 -11.98 25.55 -18.28
N GLU A 136 -11.86 24.78 -17.22
CA GLU A 136 -10.75 24.98 -16.27
C GLU A 136 -9.41 24.72 -16.95
N LYS A 137 -8.41 25.53 -16.56
CA LYS A 137 -7.03 25.37 -17.06
C LYS A 137 -6.50 23.98 -16.67
N ASN A 138 -5.73 23.38 -17.57
CA ASN A 138 -5.08 22.08 -17.38
C ASN A 138 -6.03 20.87 -17.39
N THR A 139 -7.08 20.87 -18.22
CA THR A 139 -7.79 19.67 -18.63
C THR A 139 -7.29 19.26 -20.00
N TYR A 140 -6.77 18.06 -20.12
CA TYR A 140 -6.24 17.51 -21.38
C TYR A 140 -7.28 16.67 -22.10
N SER A 141 -7.15 16.57 -23.43
CA SER A 141 -8.11 15.85 -24.27
C SER A 141 -8.16 14.34 -24.01
N ASP A 142 -7.11 13.79 -23.45
CA ASP A 142 -6.96 12.37 -23.12
C ASP A 142 -7.58 11.99 -21.75
N GLU A 143 -7.89 13.01 -20.91
CA GLU A 143 -8.61 12.82 -19.65
C GLU A 143 -10.14 12.79 -19.82
N ILE A 144 -10.63 13.00 -21.04
CA ILE A 144 -12.06 13.04 -21.40
C ILE A 144 -12.35 12.15 -22.61
N PRO A 145 -13.61 11.69 -22.78
CA PRO A 145 -14.78 11.96 -21.93
C PRO A 145 -14.73 11.20 -20.60
N THR A 146 -15.34 11.78 -19.57
CA THR A 146 -15.61 11.03 -18.36
C THR A 146 -16.59 9.90 -18.64
N HIS A 147 -16.41 8.76 -18.02
CA HIS A 147 -17.27 7.60 -18.20
C HIS A 147 -17.38 6.78 -16.91
N LYS A 148 -18.44 5.97 -16.82
CA LYS A 148 -18.66 5.11 -15.67
C LYS A 148 -17.82 3.85 -15.77
N VAL A 149 -17.08 3.54 -14.72
CA VAL A 149 -16.34 2.28 -14.58
C VAL A 149 -16.83 1.55 -13.34
N THR A 150 -17.02 0.23 -13.45
CA THR A 150 -17.30 -0.67 -12.34
C THR A 150 -16.15 -1.67 -12.22
N LEU A 151 -15.62 -1.83 -11.02
CA LEU A 151 -14.48 -2.71 -10.73
C LEU A 151 -14.87 -3.81 -9.76
N ASN A 152 -14.25 -4.98 -9.90
CA ASN A 152 -14.23 -6.00 -8.87
C ASN A 152 -13.31 -5.58 -7.73
N SER A 153 -13.38 -6.27 -6.58
CA SER A 153 -12.42 -6.10 -5.49
C SER A 153 -11.04 -6.60 -5.87
N TYR A 154 -10.00 -5.94 -5.37
CA TYR A 154 -8.60 -6.28 -5.61
C TYR A 154 -7.73 -5.83 -4.44
N TYR A 155 -6.46 -6.18 -4.45
CA TYR A 155 -5.44 -5.63 -3.57
C TYR A 155 -4.48 -4.75 -4.34
N ILE A 156 -3.98 -3.69 -3.68
CA ILE A 156 -3.00 -2.76 -4.26
C ILE A 156 -1.89 -2.48 -3.23
N GLY A 157 -0.67 -2.31 -3.70
CA GLY A 157 0.46 -1.95 -2.84
C GLY A 157 0.20 -0.67 -2.04
N GLN A 158 0.42 -0.72 -0.71
CA GLN A 158 0.27 0.46 0.15
C GLN A 158 1.17 1.60 -0.31
N TYR A 159 2.34 1.26 -0.83
CA TYR A 159 3.38 2.15 -1.32
C TYR A 159 3.78 1.77 -2.76
N GLU A 160 4.52 2.65 -3.41
CA GLU A 160 5.36 2.30 -4.54
C GLU A 160 6.34 1.17 -4.13
N VAL A 161 6.74 0.32 -5.06
CA VAL A 161 7.76 -0.71 -4.79
C VAL A 161 9.07 -0.04 -4.40
N THR A 162 9.58 -0.39 -3.22
CA THR A 162 10.82 0.19 -2.70
C THR A 162 12.06 -0.43 -3.31
N GLN A 163 13.19 0.29 -3.24
CA GLN A 163 14.49 -0.22 -3.65
C GLN A 163 14.89 -1.48 -2.87
N ALA A 164 14.55 -1.55 -1.57
CA ALA A 164 14.76 -2.76 -0.78
C ALA A 164 14.03 -3.96 -1.37
N LEU A 165 12.73 -3.82 -1.66
CA LEU A 165 11.92 -4.92 -2.22
C LEU A 165 12.40 -5.31 -3.62
N TRP A 166 12.72 -4.31 -4.46
CA TRP A 166 13.29 -4.57 -5.77
C TRP A 166 14.61 -5.36 -5.69
N THR A 167 15.53 -4.91 -4.83
CA THR A 167 16.83 -5.55 -4.68
C THR A 167 16.72 -6.97 -4.13
N ALA A 168 15.82 -7.22 -3.17
CA ALA A 168 15.58 -8.55 -2.64
C ALA A 168 15.09 -9.54 -3.70
N VAL A 169 14.33 -9.08 -4.71
CA VAL A 169 13.81 -9.92 -5.80
C VAL A 169 14.77 -10.01 -6.98
N MET A 170 15.41 -8.91 -7.36
CA MET A 170 16.20 -8.80 -8.59
C MET A 170 17.69 -8.99 -8.37
N GLY A 171 18.20 -8.75 -7.14
CA GLY A 171 19.61 -8.87 -6.80
C GLY A 171 20.43 -7.58 -7.03
N GLU A 172 19.89 -6.58 -7.71
CA GLU A 172 20.55 -5.32 -8.02
C GLU A 172 19.59 -4.14 -7.93
N ASN A 173 20.09 -2.92 -7.79
CA ASN A 173 19.29 -1.69 -7.72
C ASN A 173 19.61 -0.77 -8.91
N PRO A 174 18.69 -0.56 -9.87
CA PRO A 174 18.93 0.27 -11.04
C PRO A 174 18.80 1.78 -10.76
N SER A 175 18.32 2.16 -9.58
CA SER A 175 17.90 3.51 -9.26
C SER A 175 19.05 4.53 -9.28
N LYS A 176 18.74 5.74 -9.72
CA LYS A 176 19.65 6.89 -9.68
C LYS A 176 19.78 7.46 -8.27
N TRP A 177 18.67 7.58 -7.55
CA TRP A 177 18.62 8.13 -6.21
C TRP A 177 18.75 7.01 -5.19
N ILE A 178 19.96 6.84 -4.62
CA ILE A 178 20.31 5.77 -3.70
C ILE A 178 20.58 6.31 -2.29
N GLY A 179 20.76 5.41 -1.31
CA GLY A 179 21.18 5.74 0.05
C GLY A 179 20.11 5.61 1.11
N ASN A 180 18.90 5.18 0.73
CA ASN A 180 17.84 4.81 1.66
C ASN A 180 16.95 3.74 1.01
N ASP A 181 16.91 2.58 1.60
CA ASP A 181 16.18 1.41 1.10
C ASP A 181 14.65 1.59 1.01
N SER A 182 14.11 2.59 1.74
CA SER A 182 12.69 2.98 1.65
C SER A 182 12.39 3.95 0.50
N LEU A 183 13.38 4.35 -0.31
CA LEU A 183 13.11 5.07 -1.55
C LEU A 183 12.37 4.15 -2.53
N PRO A 184 11.45 4.68 -3.35
CA PRO A 184 10.85 3.89 -4.41
C PRO A 184 11.92 3.54 -5.46
N VAL A 185 11.82 2.38 -6.07
CA VAL A 185 12.66 2.00 -7.20
C VAL A 185 12.28 2.81 -8.42
N GLU A 186 13.28 3.31 -9.13
CA GLU A 186 13.11 4.07 -10.37
C GLU A 186 14.16 3.64 -11.42
N GLN A 187 14.11 4.19 -12.62
CA GLN A 187 14.86 3.74 -13.80
C GLN A 187 14.48 2.32 -14.25
N VAL A 188 13.25 1.94 -14.00
CA VAL A 188 12.69 0.66 -14.42
C VAL A 188 11.73 0.86 -15.59
N SER A 189 11.91 0.10 -16.65
CA SER A 189 10.97 0.02 -17.77
C SER A 189 9.76 -0.82 -17.39
N TRP A 190 8.68 -0.71 -18.18
CA TRP A 190 7.53 -1.58 -18.00
C TRP A 190 7.91 -3.06 -18.15
N ASN A 191 8.81 -3.38 -19.07
CA ASN A 191 9.29 -4.74 -19.27
C ASN A 191 10.12 -5.26 -18.08
N ASP A 192 10.98 -4.43 -17.47
CA ASP A 192 11.71 -4.80 -16.23
C ASP A 192 10.74 -5.09 -15.09
N VAL A 193 9.67 -4.29 -14.99
CA VAL A 193 8.62 -4.50 -13.99
C VAL A 193 7.90 -5.84 -14.18
N GLN A 194 7.66 -6.29 -15.43
CA GLN A 194 7.07 -7.62 -15.67
C GLN A 194 7.99 -8.75 -15.21
N ILE A 195 9.30 -8.61 -15.41
CA ILE A 195 10.29 -9.59 -14.91
C ILE A 195 10.29 -9.63 -13.38
N PHE A 196 10.28 -8.45 -12.73
CA PHE A 196 10.18 -8.34 -11.27
C PHE A 196 8.92 -9.03 -10.75
N ILE A 197 7.75 -8.74 -11.34
CA ILE A 197 6.44 -9.31 -10.95
C ILE A 197 6.46 -10.84 -11.08
N ALA A 198 6.99 -11.37 -12.16
CA ALA A 198 7.09 -12.81 -12.36
C ALA A 198 7.96 -13.49 -11.29
N ARG A 199 9.12 -12.90 -10.96
CA ARG A 199 10.02 -13.40 -9.90
C ARG A 199 9.39 -13.30 -8.52
N LEU A 200 8.78 -12.14 -8.18
CA LEU A 200 8.11 -11.95 -6.91
C LEU A 200 6.98 -12.96 -6.73
N SER A 201 6.18 -13.20 -7.77
CA SER A 201 5.11 -14.19 -7.75
C SER A 201 5.64 -15.60 -7.51
N GLN A 202 6.77 -15.96 -8.14
CA GLN A 202 7.42 -17.25 -7.91
C GLN A 202 7.95 -17.40 -6.48
N ILE A 203 8.54 -16.35 -5.90
CA ILE A 203 9.10 -16.36 -4.54
C ILE A 203 7.99 -16.50 -3.49
N THR A 204 6.91 -15.78 -3.66
CA THR A 204 5.86 -15.65 -2.62
C THR A 204 4.71 -16.64 -2.78
N GLY A 205 4.54 -17.22 -3.98
CA GLY A 205 3.38 -18.04 -4.34
C GLY A 205 2.11 -17.25 -4.68
N TYR A 206 2.09 -15.93 -4.52
CA TYR A 206 0.97 -15.06 -4.89
C TYR A 206 1.10 -14.58 -6.33
N ARG A 207 -0.03 -14.32 -6.99
CA ARG A 207 -0.04 -13.77 -8.37
C ARG A 207 -0.14 -12.25 -8.35
N PHE A 208 1.00 -11.60 -8.49
CA PHE A 208 1.05 -10.15 -8.62
C PHE A 208 0.90 -9.72 -10.09
N ARG A 209 0.49 -8.48 -10.25
CA ARG A 209 0.39 -7.77 -11.54
C ARG A 209 0.56 -6.27 -11.32
N LEU A 210 0.63 -5.49 -12.38
CA LEU A 210 0.38 -4.05 -12.30
C LEU A 210 -1.12 -3.79 -12.12
N PRO A 211 -1.51 -2.69 -11.48
CA PRO A 211 -2.89 -2.23 -11.51
C PRO A 211 -3.28 -1.88 -12.94
N THR A 212 -4.54 -2.07 -13.32
CA THR A 212 -5.08 -1.40 -14.50
C THR A 212 -5.16 0.10 -14.25
N GLU A 213 -5.22 0.90 -15.31
CA GLU A 213 -5.38 2.33 -15.19
C GLU A 213 -6.62 2.70 -14.38
N ALA A 214 -7.72 2.00 -14.60
CA ALA A 214 -8.98 2.20 -13.88
C ALA A 214 -8.88 1.83 -12.39
N GLU A 215 -8.20 0.73 -12.05
CA GLU A 215 -7.93 0.35 -10.66
C GLU A 215 -7.06 1.38 -9.96
N TRP A 216 -6.01 1.85 -10.64
CA TRP A 216 -5.12 2.88 -10.11
C TRP A 216 -5.91 4.17 -9.79
N GLU A 217 -6.72 4.67 -10.74
CA GLU A 217 -7.51 5.89 -10.53
C GLU A 217 -8.57 5.72 -9.44
N PHE A 218 -9.28 4.59 -9.41
CA PHE A 218 -10.26 4.29 -8.36
C PHE A 218 -9.61 4.30 -6.97
N ALA A 219 -8.45 3.64 -6.83
CA ALA A 219 -7.70 3.62 -5.60
C ALA A 219 -7.18 5.01 -5.21
N ALA A 220 -6.64 5.80 -6.16
CA ALA A 220 -6.17 7.16 -5.91
C ALA A 220 -7.29 8.09 -5.43
N ARG A 221 -8.51 7.92 -5.95
CA ARG A 221 -9.71 8.65 -5.53
C ARG A 221 -10.25 8.25 -4.15
N GLY A 222 -9.71 7.19 -3.52
CA GLY A 222 -10.18 6.68 -2.23
C GLY A 222 -11.24 5.58 -2.34
N GLY A 223 -11.42 4.95 -3.51
CA GLY A 223 -12.36 3.85 -3.71
C GLY A 223 -13.80 4.22 -3.34
N ASN A 224 -14.51 3.31 -2.68
CA ASN A 224 -15.86 3.55 -2.14
C ASN A 224 -15.90 4.58 -0.99
N ARG A 225 -14.72 4.96 -0.43
CA ARG A 225 -14.60 6.00 0.60
C ARG A 225 -14.28 7.38 0.02
N SER A 226 -14.27 7.51 -1.31
CA SER A 226 -13.94 8.74 -2.03
C SER A 226 -14.79 9.93 -1.57
N ARG A 227 -14.12 11.05 -1.32
CA ARG A 227 -14.76 12.34 -1.02
C ARG A 227 -14.79 13.27 -2.23
N GLY A 228 -14.48 12.75 -3.42
CA GLY A 228 -14.49 13.52 -4.68
C GLY A 228 -13.35 14.53 -4.78
N MET A 229 -12.20 14.25 -4.16
CA MET A 229 -11.04 15.13 -4.14
C MET A 229 -10.32 15.17 -5.48
N THR A 230 -9.70 16.31 -5.81
CA THR A 230 -8.89 16.48 -7.02
C THR A 230 -7.54 15.75 -6.92
N TYR A 231 -6.96 15.72 -5.74
CA TYR A 231 -5.71 15.05 -5.42
C TYR A 231 -5.98 13.91 -4.42
N PRO A 232 -5.09 12.93 -4.32
CA PRO A 232 -5.29 11.85 -3.35
C PRO A 232 -5.51 12.40 -1.93
N GLY A 233 -6.72 12.23 -1.39
CA GLY A 233 -7.11 12.66 -0.06
C GLY A 233 -7.32 14.16 0.19
N VAL A 234 -7.00 15.06 -0.77
CA VAL A 234 -7.10 16.52 -0.59
C VAL A 234 -7.57 17.26 -1.85
N ASN A 235 -8.13 18.48 -1.69
CA ASN A 235 -8.50 19.33 -2.84
C ASN A 235 -7.48 20.43 -3.15
N SER A 236 -6.78 20.98 -2.18
CA SER A 236 -5.95 22.17 -2.37
C SER A 236 -4.57 22.09 -1.72
N GLN A 237 -4.43 21.40 -0.62
CA GLN A 237 -3.18 21.29 0.13
C GLN A 237 -2.31 20.15 -0.41
N VAL A 238 -1.96 20.22 -1.69
CA VAL A 238 -1.24 19.17 -2.44
C VAL A 238 0.02 18.71 -1.74
N TRP A 239 0.74 19.61 -1.06
CA TRP A 239 1.97 19.32 -0.31
C TRP A 239 1.77 18.37 0.89
N GLU A 240 0.53 18.14 1.32
CA GLU A 240 0.24 17.22 2.41
C GLU A 240 0.27 15.76 1.96
N THR A 241 0.02 15.49 0.68
CA THR A 241 -0.16 14.14 0.12
C THR A 241 0.74 13.82 -1.07
N CYS A 242 1.37 14.84 -1.68
CA CYS A 242 2.13 14.68 -2.93
C CYS A 242 3.53 15.30 -2.83
N TRP A 243 4.55 14.55 -3.26
CA TRP A 243 5.88 15.09 -3.54
C TRP A 243 5.92 15.58 -4.99
N TYR A 244 6.03 16.89 -5.19
CA TYR A 244 5.98 17.54 -6.49
C TYR A 244 7.02 18.66 -6.59
N VAL A 245 7.13 19.36 -7.69
CA VAL A 245 8.22 20.30 -7.99
C VAL A 245 8.49 21.35 -6.90
N LEU A 246 7.47 21.76 -6.12
CA LEU A 246 7.64 22.80 -5.11
C LEU A 246 8.12 22.30 -3.73
N ASN A 247 8.02 21.01 -3.44
CA ASN A 247 8.38 20.46 -2.11
C ASN A 247 9.36 19.28 -2.16
N SER A 248 9.64 18.71 -3.35
CA SER A 248 10.46 17.52 -3.50
C SER A 248 11.98 17.78 -3.46
N GLY A 249 12.42 19.02 -3.70
CA GLY A 249 13.85 19.30 -3.90
C GLY A 249 14.42 18.62 -5.15
N GLY A 250 13.59 18.29 -6.16
CA GLY A 250 13.98 17.73 -7.46
C GLY A 250 14.39 16.25 -7.44
N ARG A 251 13.92 15.47 -6.46
CA ARG A 251 14.22 14.03 -6.31
C ARG A 251 13.07 13.27 -5.69
N SER A 252 13.11 11.93 -5.79
CA SER A 252 12.21 11.05 -5.07
C SER A 252 12.48 11.05 -3.56
N HIS A 253 11.46 10.73 -2.78
CA HIS A 253 11.48 10.65 -1.33
C HIS A 253 11.14 9.24 -0.84
N PRO A 254 11.58 8.85 0.36
CA PRO A 254 11.14 7.60 0.97
C PRO A 254 9.62 7.52 1.02
N VAL A 255 9.09 6.36 0.68
CA VAL A 255 7.64 6.14 0.62
C VAL A 255 6.95 6.38 1.98
N GLY A 256 5.69 6.79 1.96
CA GLY A 256 4.88 6.93 3.16
C GLY A 256 5.24 8.11 4.07
N ARG A 257 5.89 9.15 3.57
CA ARG A 257 6.29 10.33 4.38
C ARG A 257 5.25 11.42 4.45
N LEU A 258 4.31 11.43 3.52
CA LEU A 258 3.18 12.34 3.51
C LEU A 258 1.90 11.64 3.99
N LYS A 259 0.76 12.33 3.98
CA LYS A 259 -0.51 11.76 4.40
C LYS A 259 -1.04 10.77 3.35
N PRO A 260 -1.65 9.66 3.77
CA PRO A 260 -2.33 8.75 2.86
C PRO A 260 -3.69 9.31 2.41
N ASN A 261 -4.26 8.68 1.39
CA ASN A 261 -5.65 8.88 1.02
C ASN A 261 -6.62 8.08 1.93
N GLU A 262 -7.90 8.06 1.60
CA GLU A 262 -8.98 7.43 2.38
C GLU A 262 -8.84 5.91 2.55
N LEU A 263 -8.07 5.26 1.67
CA LEU A 263 -7.79 3.82 1.71
C LEU A 263 -6.48 3.49 2.45
N GLY A 264 -5.77 4.49 2.99
CA GLY A 264 -4.46 4.28 3.59
C GLY A 264 -3.33 4.07 2.57
N LEU A 265 -3.54 4.49 1.31
CA LEU A 265 -2.56 4.45 0.24
C LEU A 265 -1.74 5.74 0.22
N TYR A 266 -0.43 5.59 0.17
CA TYR A 266 0.53 6.70 0.16
C TYR A 266 1.06 6.96 -1.25
N ASP A 267 1.52 8.19 -1.45
CA ASP A 267 2.24 8.60 -2.65
C ASP A 267 1.46 8.34 -3.98
N MET A 268 0.11 8.28 -3.89
CA MET A 268 -0.78 8.16 -5.07
C MET A 268 -0.78 9.42 -5.93
N GLY A 269 0.00 10.42 -5.57
CA GLY A 269 0.24 11.64 -6.33
C GLY A 269 1.65 12.16 -6.04
N GLY A 270 2.40 12.46 -7.08
CA GLY A 270 3.81 12.86 -6.99
C GLY A 270 4.74 11.68 -6.71
N ASN A 271 5.91 11.95 -6.19
CA ASN A 271 7.02 11.03 -6.00
C ASN A 271 7.48 10.41 -7.33
N LEU A 272 6.91 9.30 -7.79
CA LEU A 272 7.18 8.74 -9.11
C LEU A 272 5.89 8.59 -9.94
N LEU A 273 6.01 8.71 -11.26
CA LEU A 273 5.01 8.21 -12.19
C LEU A 273 4.99 6.70 -12.12
N GLU A 274 3.79 6.12 -12.03
CA GLU A 274 3.60 4.69 -11.81
C GLU A 274 3.07 3.98 -13.05
N TRP A 275 3.78 2.94 -13.49
CA TRP A 275 3.35 2.08 -14.58
C TRP A 275 2.03 1.37 -14.25
N CYS A 276 1.11 1.41 -15.22
CA CYS A 276 -0.11 0.59 -15.24
C CYS A 276 0.00 -0.52 -16.29
N SER A 277 -0.91 -1.51 -16.22
CA SER A 277 -0.92 -2.62 -17.17
C SER A 277 -1.35 -2.23 -18.58
N ASP A 278 -2.14 -1.17 -18.70
CA ASP A 278 -2.87 -0.80 -19.91
C ASP A 278 -1.96 -0.19 -20.97
N TRP A 279 -2.23 -0.52 -22.23
CA TRP A 279 -1.78 0.28 -23.35
C TRP A 279 -2.56 1.59 -23.41
N MET A 280 -1.92 2.65 -23.86
CA MET A 280 -2.57 3.96 -24.03
C MET A 280 -3.65 3.89 -25.11
N GLU A 281 -4.85 4.33 -24.75
CA GLU A 281 -5.98 4.55 -25.63
C GLU A 281 -6.80 5.77 -25.17
N SER A 282 -7.49 6.41 -26.11
CA SER A 282 -8.43 7.49 -25.77
C SER A 282 -9.65 6.91 -25.03
N TYR A 283 -10.17 7.66 -24.08
CA TYR A 283 -11.36 7.23 -23.35
C TYR A 283 -12.61 7.14 -24.24
N SER A 284 -13.41 6.10 -23.98
CA SER A 284 -14.76 5.97 -24.54
C SER A 284 -15.78 6.54 -23.56
N ALA A 285 -16.86 7.15 -24.08
CA ALA A 285 -17.98 7.59 -23.25
C ALA A 285 -18.84 6.44 -22.69
N ASN A 286 -18.63 5.21 -23.17
CA ASN A 286 -19.40 4.03 -22.76
C ASN A 286 -19.01 3.58 -21.36
N ALA A 287 -19.97 3.07 -20.60
CA ALA A 287 -19.70 2.41 -19.32
C ALA A 287 -18.86 1.14 -19.53
N GLN A 288 -17.94 0.87 -18.62
CA GLN A 288 -17.02 -0.26 -18.68
C GLN A 288 -17.04 -1.06 -17.38
N THR A 289 -16.72 -2.34 -17.44
CA THR A 289 -16.58 -3.21 -16.27
C THR A 289 -15.20 -3.85 -16.30
N SER A 290 -14.42 -3.63 -15.22
CA SER A 290 -13.04 -4.10 -15.04
C SER A 290 -12.21 -3.99 -16.32
N PRO A 291 -12.09 -2.77 -16.93
CA PRO A 291 -11.38 -2.58 -18.19
C PRO A 291 -9.91 -2.95 -18.02
N GLN A 292 -9.32 -3.53 -19.07
CA GLN A 292 -7.92 -3.95 -19.15
C GLN A 292 -7.14 -3.17 -20.22
N GLY A 293 -7.73 -2.11 -20.75
CA GLY A 293 -7.20 -1.39 -21.91
C GLY A 293 -7.22 -2.22 -23.21
N PRO A 294 -6.68 -1.69 -24.30
CA PRO A 294 -6.60 -2.39 -25.58
C PRO A 294 -5.58 -3.53 -25.51
N ARG A 295 -5.74 -4.53 -26.39
CA ARG A 295 -4.84 -5.72 -26.42
C ARG A 295 -3.42 -5.41 -26.88
N THR A 296 -3.26 -4.38 -27.69
CA THR A 296 -1.98 -3.94 -28.27
C THR A 296 -1.92 -2.42 -28.29
N GLY A 297 -0.71 -1.87 -28.27
CA GLY A 297 -0.47 -0.43 -28.34
C GLY A 297 1.01 -0.15 -28.51
N GLU A 298 1.37 1.12 -28.53
CA GLU A 298 2.76 1.59 -28.62
C GLU A 298 3.28 2.01 -27.25
N ASN A 299 2.44 2.70 -26.46
CA ASN A 299 2.81 3.27 -25.18
C ASN A 299 2.00 2.63 -24.04
N ARG A 300 2.64 2.42 -22.87
CA ARG A 300 1.99 2.01 -21.63
C ARG A 300 1.61 3.23 -20.81
N ILE A 301 0.51 3.12 -20.07
CA ILE A 301 0.01 4.18 -19.18
C ILE A 301 0.93 4.34 -17.97
N LEU A 302 1.13 5.60 -17.59
CA LEU A 302 1.75 6.06 -16.36
C LEU A 302 0.78 7.00 -15.63
N ARG A 303 0.74 6.92 -14.31
CA ARG A 303 -0.20 7.68 -13.48
C ARG A 303 0.48 8.38 -12.31
N GLY A 304 -0.17 9.39 -11.72
CA GLY A 304 0.17 10.00 -10.44
C GLY A 304 1.05 11.24 -10.50
N GLY A 305 1.74 11.50 -11.61
CA GLY A 305 2.77 12.54 -11.65
C GLY A 305 4.03 12.12 -10.89
N CYS A 306 5.01 13.02 -10.76
CA CYS A 306 6.27 12.73 -10.07
C CYS A 306 6.81 13.94 -9.32
N PHE A 307 7.95 13.77 -8.67
CA PHE A 307 8.65 14.81 -7.91
C PHE A 307 8.97 16.09 -8.73
N ASN A 308 9.02 16.01 -10.05
CA ASN A 308 9.23 17.15 -10.95
C ASN A 308 7.93 17.70 -11.57
N SER A 309 6.80 17.06 -11.33
CA SER A 309 5.51 17.50 -11.88
C SER A 309 5.04 18.79 -11.22
N PRO A 310 4.34 19.67 -11.94
CA PRO A 310 3.57 20.73 -11.32
C PRO A 310 2.40 20.13 -10.53
N SER A 311 1.81 20.91 -9.61
CA SER A 311 0.74 20.39 -8.74
C SER A 311 -0.43 19.75 -9.50
N TRP A 312 -0.86 20.32 -10.62
CA TRP A 312 -1.94 19.77 -11.43
C TRP A 312 -1.61 18.38 -12.01
N GLY A 313 -0.32 18.09 -12.27
CA GLY A 313 0.17 16.78 -12.70
C GLY A 313 0.08 15.68 -11.65
N CYS A 314 -0.24 16.02 -10.39
CA CYS A 314 -0.47 15.07 -9.31
C CYS A 314 -1.96 14.79 -9.08
N SER A 315 -2.85 15.24 -9.98
CA SER A 315 -4.29 15.00 -9.85
C SER A 315 -4.63 13.52 -10.09
N VAL A 316 -5.70 13.04 -9.46
CA VAL A 316 -6.12 11.63 -9.55
C VAL A 316 -6.53 11.18 -10.95
N PHE A 317 -6.79 12.11 -11.86
CA PHE A 317 -7.20 11.84 -13.24
C PHE A 317 -6.12 12.17 -14.28
N GLU A 318 -4.97 12.74 -13.89
CA GLU A 318 -3.85 13.03 -14.79
C GLU A 318 -3.32 11.75 -15.42
N ARG A 319 -3.09 11.80 -16.74
CA ARG A 319 -2.60 10.68 -17.54
C ARG A 319 -1.26 11.00 -18.15
N SER A 320 -0.38 10.04 -18.11
CA SER A 320 0.89 10.05 -18.86
C SER A 320 1.09 8.70 -19.52
N TRP A 321 2.00 8.62 -20.45
CA TRP A 321 2.33 7.36 -21.12
C TRP A 321 3.73 7.41 -21.71
N TYR A 322 4.32 6.24 -21.87
CA TYR A 322 5.63 6.10 -22.50
C TYR A 322 5.83 4.73 -23.13
N LEU A 323 6.87 4.62 -23.97
CA LEU A 323 7.29 3.34 -24.58
C LEU A 323 7.71 2.34 -23.47
N PRO A 324 7.30 1.05 -23.57
CA PRO A 324 7.50 0.05 -22.50
C PRO A 324 8.96 -0.33 -22.24
N ASP A 325 9.88 -0.03 -23.14
CA ASP A 325 11.30 -0.38 -23.04
C ASP A 325 12.15 0.68 -22.31
N TYR A 326 11.58 1.82 -21.94
CA TYR A 326 12.31 2.92 -21.33
C TYR A 326 12.04 3.06 -19.84
N GLY A 327 13.11 3.23 -19.07
CA GLY A 327 13.09 3.60 -17.65
C GLY A 327 13.70 4.98 -17.46
N TYR A 328 13.07 5.80 -16.63
CA TYR A 328 13.58 7.12 -16.24
C TYR A 328 13.63 7.26 -14.72
N SER A 329 14.42 8.18 -14.21
CA SER A 329 14.58 8.43 -12.76
C SER A 329 13.33 8.98 -12.07
N PHE A 330 12.23 9.04 -12.78
CA PHE A 330 10.91 9.44 -12.28
C PHE A 330 9.80 8.45 -12.69
N PHE A 331 10.16 7.23 -13.18
CA PHE A 331 9.25 6.12 -13.44
C PHE A 331 9.48 5.01 -12.41
N GLY A 332 8.43 4.65 -11.73
CA GLY A 332 8.35 3.53 -10.80
C GLY A 332 7.03 2.78 -10.99
N PHE A 333 6.59 2.08 -9.97
CA PHE A 333 5.32 1.33 -10.02
C PHE A 333 4.88 0.90 -8.63
N ARG A 334 3.62 0.50 -8.51
CA ARG A 334 3.10 -0.27 -7.38
C ARG A 334 2.48 -1.57 -7.85
N LEU A 335 2.35 -2.52 -6.92
CA LEU A 335 1.78 -3.84 -7.19
C LEU A 335 0.26 -3.82 -7.10
N ALA A 336 -0.38 -4.75 -7.80
CA ALA A 336 -1.75 -5.16 -7.59
C ALA A 336 -1.85 -6.69 -7.60
N MET A 337 -2.97 -7.21 -7.09
CA MET A 337 -3.34 -8.63 -7.17
C MET A 337 -4.86 -8.78 -7.05
N ASP A 338 -5.40 -9.86 -7.57
CA ASP A 338 -6.83 -10.13 -7.50
C ASP A 338 -7.26 -10.59 -6.12
N SER A 339 -8.50 -10.27 -5.71
CA SER A 339 -9.01 -10.65 -4.38
C SER A 339 -9.33 -12.14 -4.26
N ALA A 340 -9.56 -12.84 -5.36
CA ALA A 340 -9.94 -14.25 -5.39
C ALA A 340 -8.81 -15.25 -5.03
N GLU A 341 -7.57 -14.77 -4.85
CA GLU A 341 -6.44 -15.64 -4.44
C GLU A 341 -6.42 -15.96 -2.93
N ARG A 342 -7.49 -15.65 -2.20
CA ARG A 342 -7.65 -15.97 -0.77
C ARG A 342 -8.53 -17.18 -0.49
N ASP A 343 -9.11 -17.78 -1.51
CA ASP A 343 -10.01 -18.93 -1.34
C ASP A 343 -9.20 -20.23 -1.41
N GLU A 344 -9.25 -20.96 -0.30
CA GLU A 344 -8.80 -22.34 -0.12
C GLU A 344 -7.35 -22.55 0.37
N GLU A 345 -7.15 -22.25 1.68
CA GLU A 345 -6.44 -23.18 2.58
C GLU A 345 -7.19 -23.36 3.90
#